data_32bc024fcb8ca6649ee83ec4c63c31d6
#
_entry.id   32bc024fcb8ca6649ee83ec4c63c31d6
#
_cell.length_a   1.000
_cell.length_b   1.000
_cell.length_c   1.000
_cell.angle_alpha   90.00
_cell.angle_beta   90.00
_cell.angle_gamma   90.00
#
_symmetry.space_group_name_H-M   'P 1'
#
loop_
_entity.id
_entity.type
_entity.pdbx_description
1 polymer ?
#
loop_
_entity_poly.entity_id
_entity_poly.type
_entity_poly.pdbx_seq_one_letter_code
_entity_poly.pdbx_strand_id
1 'polypeptide(L)'
;REFGAVFTDDSSGYFKISKMAKCTIEDGQSPCVEVAGEAQDQYLLAFDPSWAESESSDDFAIQLFKLNDNTQTGTLVHSYAVPGLKMQDHINYFHYLITSFNVVCIIGDYGGGVQFMQAANASEQFNKSKIKLQEINAEFDNIENYQDALLDAKNQYNLEDKKICILRKPTSDWIRRANELLQANFDHKKIWFASRPLDDNYHMQIKKDIPMKGLTFMPNQKEVLGRGSSNI
;
A
#
# COMPACT_ATOMS: atom_id res chain seq x y z
N ARG A 1 0.41 -13.00 -21.11
CA ARG A 1 -0.16 -11.68 -21.51
C ARG A 1 -0.54 -10.99 -20.23
N GLU A 2 0.36 -10.17 -19.77
CA GLU A 2 0.18 -9.33 -18.62
C GLU A 2 -0.92 -8.32 -18.91
N PHE A 3 -1.79 -8.14 -17.95
CA PHE A 3 -2.79 -7.09 -17.99
C PHE A 3 -2.08 -5.77 -17.72
N GLY A 4 -1.48 -5.18 -18.74
CA GLY A 4 -1.22 -3.75 -18.69
C GLY A 4 -2.55 -3.09 -18.37
N ALA A 5 -2.67 -2.46 -17.22
CA ALA A 5 -3.85 -1.69 -16.86
C ALA A 5 -3.91 -0.45 -17.77
N VAL A 6 -4.23 -0.67 -19.02
CA VAL A 6 -4.67 0.39 -19.91
C VAL A 6 -6.06 0.75 -19.41
N PHE A 7 -6.18 1.84 -18.70
CA PHE A 7 -7.46 2.45 -18.39
C PHE A 7 -8.06 2.94 -19.70
N THR A 8 -8.70 2.02 -20.39
CA THR A 8 -9.56 2.36 -21.52
C THR A 8 -10.85 2.89 -20.95
N ASP A 9 -11.40 3.88 -21.63
CA ASP A 9 -12.70 4.54 -21.45
C ASP A 9 -13.64 3.91 -20.40
N ASP A 10 -14.33 4.73 -19.62
CA ASP A 10 -15.31 4.37 -18.57
C ASP A 10 -16.32 3.27 -18.99
N SER A 11 -16.44 2.99 -20.29
CA SER A 11 -17.36 2.01 -20.83
C SER A 11 -16.91 0.55 -20.71
N SER A 12 -15.60 0.27 -20.58
CA SER A 12 -15.05 -1.09 -20.67
C SER A 12 -14.23 -1.53 -19.44
N GLY A 13 -13.85 -0.61 -18.55
CA GLY A 13 -13.06 -0.94 -17.36
C GLY A 13 -13.93 -1.50 -16.23
N TYR A 14 -13.43 -2.54 -15.52
CA TYR A 14 -14.06 -3.04 -14.31
C TYR A 14 -14.19 -1.94 -13.24
N PHE A 15 -13.12 -1.16 -13.05
CA PHE A 15 -13.12 0.04 -12.21
C PHE A 15 -13.30 1.28 -13.09
N LYS A 16 -14.38 2.02 -12.86
CA LYS A 16 -14.65 3.26 -13.59
C LYS A 16 -13.77 4.39 -13.12
N ILE A 17 -12.98 4.97 -14.02
CA ILE A 17 -12.10 6.11 -13.72
C ILE A 17 -12.89 7.27 -13.12
N SER A 18 -14.08 7.56 -13.63
CA SER A 18 -14.96 8.61 -13.12
C SER A 18 -15.38 8.41 -11.65
N LYS A 19 -15.48 7.16 -11.18
CA LYS A 19 -15.76 6.85 -9.78
C LYS A 19 -14.53 7.03 -8.91
N MET A 20 -13.37 6.53 -9.37
CA MET A 20 -12.09 6.70 -8.67
C MET A 20 -11.71 8.18 -8.55
N ALA A 21 -11.92 8.97 -9.60
CA ALA A 21 -11.68 10.40 -9.61
C ALA A 21 -12.50 11.16 -8.56
N LYS A 22 -13.73 10.71 -8.26
CA LYS A 22 -14.57 11.27 -7.19
C LYS A 22 -14.09 10.94 -5.78
N CYS A 23 -13.18 9.97 -5.66
CA CYS A 23 -12.53 9.58 -4.43
C CYS A 23 -11.12 10.19 -4.28
N THR A 24 -10.76 11.14 -5.13
CA THR A 24 -9.48 11.87 -5.03
C THR A 24 -9.71 13.17 -4.28
N ILE A 25 -8.88 13.42 -3.28
CA ILE A 25 -8.88 14.67 -2.50
C ILE A 25 -8.25 15.77 -3.35
N GLU A 26 -8.82 16.97 -3.35
CA GLU A 26 -8.32 18.11 -4.12
C GLU A 26 -6.93 18.53 -3.62
N ASP A 27 -6.07 18.97 -4.53
CA ASP A 27 -4.69 19.37 -4.21
C ASP A 27 -4.67 20.44 -3.11
N GLY A 28 -3.78 20.25 -2.16
CA GLY A 28 -3.63 21.12 -0.99
C GLY A 28 -4.65 20.91 0.14
N GLN A 29 -5.62 20.00 -0.03
CA GLN A 29 -6.54 19.60 1.04
C GLN A 29 -6.02 18.38 1.79
N SER A 30 -6.32 18.29 3.08
CA SER A 30 -5.94 17.15 3.92
C SER A 30 -6.95 15.97 3.77
N PRO A 31 -6.48 14.72 3.82
CA PRO A 31 -5.07 14.33 3.94
C PRO A 31 -4.29 14.42 2.62
N CYS A 32 -3.07 14.92 2.72
CA CYS A 32 -2.08 14.88 1.64
C CYS A 32 -1.32 13.54 1.62
N VAL A 33 -0.50 13.32 0.58
CA VAL A 33 0.51 12.24 0.61
C VAL A 33 1.47 12.48 1.77
N GLU A 34 1.84 11.41 2.45
CA GLU A 34 2.63 11.45 3.67
C GLU A 34 3.98 10.75 3.47
N VAL A 35 5.04 11.31 4.05
CA VAL A 35 6.39 10.68 4.13
C VAL A 35 6.65 10.07 5.50
N ALA A 36 5.97 10.54 6.52
CA ALA A 36 5.95 9.99 7.87
C ALA A 36 4.56 10.21 8.47
N GLY A 37 4.15 9.31 9.35
CA GLY A 37 2.85 9.35 10.01
C GLY A 37 2.93 10.00 11.39
N GLU A 38 1.77 10.43 11.89
CA GLU A 38 1.62 10.87 13.27
C GLU A 38 1.37 9.68 14.19
N ALA A 39 1.83 9.75 15.44
CA ALA A 39 1.77 8.63 16.38
C ALA A 39 0.33 8.16 16.70
N GLN A 40 -0.64 9.08 16.65
CA GLN A 40 -2.06 8.80 16.91
C GLN A 40 -2.79 8.19 15.72
N ASP A 41 -2.22 8.29 14.51
CA ASP A 41 -2.83 7.75 13.31
C ASP A 41 -2.52 6.25 13.18
N GLN A 42 -3.38 5.51 12.53
CA GLN A 42 -3.21 4.10 12.25
C GLN A 42 -3.12 3.86 10.75
N TYR A 43 -2.20 2.98 10.37
CA TYR A 43 -1.93 2.69 8.97
C TYR A 43 -1.98 1.19 8.68
N LEU A 44 -2.54 0.86 7.51
CA LEU A 44 -2.48 -0.46 6.90
C LEU A 44 -1.49 -0.42 5.75
N LEU A 45 -0.53 -1.33 5.75
CA LEU A 45 0.44 -1.47 4.67
C LEU A 45 0.11 -2.71 3.84
N ALA A 46 -0.06 -2.53 2.53
CA ALA A 46 -0.17 -3.63 1.58
C ALA A 46 1.09 -3.70 0.71
N PHE A 47 1.58 -4.91 0.40
CA PHE A 47 2.73 -5.07 -0.48
C PHE A 47 2.57 -6.27 -1.41
N ASP A 48 3.11 -6.11 -2.62
CA ASP A 48 3.23 -7.14 -3.64
C ASP A 48 4.71 -7.30 -4.01
N PRO A 49 5.35 -8.40 -3.60
CA PRO A 49 6.78 -8.54 -3.72
C PRO A 49 7.20 -8.99 -5.12
N SER A 50 8.09 -8.22 -5.72
CA SER A 50 8.87 -8.60 -6.90
C SER A 50 10.30 -8.11 -6.72
N TRP A 51 11.29 -8.94 -7.03
CA TRP A 51 12.71 -8.60 -6.87
C TRP A 51 13.59 -9.12 -8.00
N ALA A 52 13.02 -9.30 -9.18
CA ALA A 52 13.83 -9.58 -10.35
C ALA A 52 14.63 -8.34 -10.75
N GLU A 53 15.96 -8.46 -10.84
CA GLU A 53 16.88 -7.34 -11.15
C GLU A 53 16.81 -6.93 -12.63
N SER A 54 15.63 -6.89 -13.24
CA SER A 54 15.38 -6.49 -14.61
C SER A 54 14.41 -5.33 -14.66
N GLU A 55 14.73 -4.30 -15.44
CA GLU A 55 13.83 -3.17 -15.68
C GLU A 55 12.50 -3.57 -16.35
N SER A 56 12.47 -4.76 -16.96
CA SER A 56 11.26 -5.34 -17.56
C SER A 56 10.51 -6.28 -16.63
N SER A 57 10.94 -6.44 -15.37
CA SER A 57 10.23 -7.24 -14.36
C SER A 57 9.02 -6.51 -13.82
N ASP A 58 8.15 -7.27 -13.15
CA ASP A 58 7.07 -6.70 -12.37
C ASP A 58 7.60 -5.78 -11.26
N ASP A 59 6.86 -4.74 -10.94
CA ASP A 59 7.20 -3.80 -9.88
C ASP A 59 7.08 -4.48 -8.50
N PHE A 60 8.04 -4.21 -7.62
CA PHE A 60 7.78 -4.35 -6.19
C PHE A 60 6.89 -3.20 -5.76
N ALA A 61 5.69 -3.51 -5.29
CA ALA A 61 4.71 -2.50 -4.93
C ALA A 61 4.42 -2.47 -3.43
N ILE A 62 4.33 -1.25 -2.87
CA ILE A 62 3.84 -1.02 -1.50
C ILE A 62 2.81 0.10 -1.55
N GLN A 63 1.72 -0.09 -0.82
CA GLN A 63 0.69 0.90 -0.62
C GLN A 63 0.39 1.07 0.86
N LEU A 64 0.27 2.31 1.32
CA LEU A 64 0.00 2.64 2.71
C LEU A 64 -1.30 3.44 2.82
N PHE A 65 -2.24 2.87 3.56
CA PHE A 65 -3.53 3.48 3.82
C PHE A 65 -3.60 4.02 5.24
N LYS A 66 -3.91 5.30 5.37
CA LYS A 66 -4.30 5.92 6.64
C LYS A 66 -5.74 5.54 6.95
N LEU A 67 -5.96 5.00 8.14
CA LEU A 67 -7.29 4.55 8.59
C LEU A 67 -7.99 5.67 9.36
N ASN A 68 -9.29 5.81 9.14
CA ASN A 68 -10.13 6.71 9.91
C ASN A 68 -11.31 5.91 10.49
N ASP A 69 -11.21 5.57 11.77
CA ASP A 69 -12.20 4.76 12.46
C ASP A 69 -13.53 5.46 12.62
N ASN A 70 -13.55 6.79 12.74
CA ASN A 70 -14.79 7.56 12.91
C ASN A 70 -15.68 7.51 11.67
N THR A 71 -15.07 7.53 10.48
CA THR A 71 -15.78 7.52 9.19
C THR A 71 -15.76 6.15 8.53
N GLN A 72 -15.02 5.20 9.09
CA GLN A 72 -14.77 3.87 8.51
C GLN A 72 -14.26 4.00 7.07
N THR A 73 -13.24 4.85 6.88
CA THR A 73 -12.62 5.12 5.58
C THR A 73 -11.12 4.88 5.62
N GLY A 74 -10.55 4.58 4.46
CA GLY A 74 -9.11 4.50 4.25
C GLY A 74 -8.65 5.48 3.18
N THR A 75 -7.57 6.21 3.43
CA THR A 75 -6.95 7.08 2.45
C THR A 75 -5.59 6.55 2.06
N LEU A 76 -5.36 6.31 0.77
CA LEU A 76 -4.04 5.95 0.25
C LEU A 76 -3.16 7.20 0.31
N VAL A 77 -2.24 7.22 1.29
CA VAL A 77 -1.36 8.37 1.57
C VAL A 77 0.06 8.16 1.08
N HIS A 78 0.44 6.92 0.75
CA HIS A 78 1.76 6.60 0.25
C HIS A 78 1.70 5.44 -0.74
N SER A 79 2.41 5.56 -1.85
CA SER A 79 2.50 4.51 -2.87
C SER A 79 3.95 4.42 -3.38
N TYR A 80 4.44 3.19 -3.47
CA TYR A 80 5.75 2.86 -3.97
C TYR A 80 5.59 1.72 -4.98
N ALA A 81 6.14 1.88 -6.18
CA ALA A 81 6.17 0.83 -7.18
C ALA A 81 7.45 0.97 -8.02
N VAL A 82 8.33 -0.02 -7.97
CA VAL A 82 9.65 0.05 -8.60
C VAL A 82 10.09 -1.31 -9.10
N PRO A 83 10.45 -1.42 -10.40
CA PRO A 83 11.07 -2.61 -10.95
C PRO A 83 12.60 -2.62 -10.73
N GLY A 84 13.20 -3.77 -10.85
CA GLY A 84 14.63 -3.93 -11.07
C GLY A 84 15.56 -3.61 -9.90
N LEU A 85 15.04 -3.43 -8.69
CA LEU A 85 15.87 -3.26 -7.50
C LEU A 85 16.15 -4.59 -6.79
N LYS A 86 17.27 -4.61 -6.05
CA LYS A 86 17.61 -5.75 -5.19
C LYS A 86 16.64 -5.85 -4.03
N MET A 87 16.37 -7.07 -3.59
CA MET A 87 15.54 -7.33 -2.41
C MET A 87 15.96 -6.49 -1.20
N GLN A 88 17.27 -6.27 -1.00
CA GLN A 88 17.76 -5.48 0.13
C GLN A 88 17.32 -4.01 0.08
N ASP A 89 17.21 -3.43 -1.12
CA ASP A 89 16.76 -2.04 -1.29
C ASP A 89 15.27 -1.92 -0.92
N HIS A 90 14.47 -2.90 -1.34
CA HIS A 90 13.06 -2.99 -0.94
C HIS A 90 12.89 -3.21 0.57
N ILE A 91 13.73 -4.06 1.19
CA ILE A 91 13.74 -4.28 2.65
C ILE A 91 14.06 -2.98 3.40
N ASN A 92 15.05 -2.22 2.93
CA ASN A 92 15.42 -0.94 3.54
C ASN A 92 14.26 0.06 3.49
N TYR A 93 13.59 0.12 2.33
CA TYR A 93 12.46 1.01 2.15
C TYR A 93 11.23 0.57 2.98
N PHE A 94 10.95 -0.71 3.00
CA PHE A 94 9.89 -1.29 3.82
C PHE A 94 10.12 -1.03 5.31
N HIS A 95 11.36 -1.22 5.77
CA HIS A 95 11.75 -0.90 7.15
C HIS A 95 11.52 0.57 7.48
N TYR A 96 11.91 1.48 6.57
CA TYR A 96 11.61 2.91 6.73
C TYR A 96 10.12 3.16 6.94
N LEU A 97 9.25 2.58 6.12
CA LEU A 97 7.81 2.79 6.25
C LEU A 97 7.26 2.28 7.59
N ILE A 98 7.61 1.07 8.02
CA ILE A 98 7.09 0.51 9.27
C ILE A 98 7.66 1.18 10.53
N THR A 99 8.74 1.96 10.40
CA THR A 99 9.31 2.75 11.50
C THR A 99 8.86 4.20 11.49
N SER A 100 8.49 4.74 10.33
CA SER A 100 8.03 6.12 10.17
C SER A 100 6.51 6.28 10.31
N PHE A 101 5.77 5.17 10.25
CA PHE A 101 4.32 5.16 10.36
C PHE A 101 3.87 4.17 11.42
N ASN A 102 2.80 4.48 12.12
CA ASN A 102 2.18 3.55 13.07
C ASN A 102 1.38 2.47 12.31
N VAL A 103 2.11 1.55 11.66
CA VAL A 103 1.53 0.44 10.90
C VAL A 103 0.97 -0.60 11.86
N VAL A 104 -0.35 -0.78 11.84
CA VAL A 104 -1.08 -1.71 12.71
C VAL A 104 -1.30 -3.08 12.08
N CYS A 105 -1.27 -3.16 10.75
CA CYS A 105 -1.40 -4.41 10.01
C CYS A 105 -0.66 -4.32 8.68
N ILE A 106 -0.02 -5.41 8.30
CA ILE A 106 0.65 -5.58 7.01
C ILE A 106 -0.04 -6.72 6.27
N ILE A 107 -0.35 -6.49 4.99
CA ILE A 107 -0.96 -7.50 4.11
C ILE A 107 -0.07 -7.67 2.89
N GLY A 108 0.27 -8.90 2.54
CA GLY A 108 1.09 -9.19 1.37
C GLY A 108 0.64 -10.41 0.58
N ASP A 109 1.13 -10.52 -0.66
CA ASP A 109 0.98 -11.76 -1.42
C ASP A 109 1.83 -12.86 -0.79
N TYR A 110 1.26 -14.06 -0.71
CA TYR A 110 1.93 -15.23 -0.13
C TYR A 110 3.13 -15.68 -0.99
N GLY A 111 3.01 -15.57 -2.31
CA GLY A 111 3.96 -16.15 -3.26
C GLY A 111 5.41 -15.71 -3.03
N GLY A 112 5.64 -14.42 -2.91
CA GLY A 112 6.95 -13.84 -2.57
C GLY A 112 7.05 -13.37 -1.12
N GLY A 113 5.93 -13.12 -0.46
CA GLY A 113 5.86 -12.50 0.86
C GLY A 113 6.58 -13.29 1.95
N VAL A 114 6.50 -14.62 1.93
CA VAL A 114 7.22 -15.48 2.90
C VAL A 114 8.72 -15.25 2.83
N GLN A 115 9.29 -15.29 1.61
CA GLN A 115 10.72 -15.10 1.40
C GLN A 115 11.15 -13.69 1.76
N PHE A 116 10.35 -12.68 1.36
CA PHE A 116 10.61 -11.29 1.70
C PHE A 116 10.63 -11.07 3.21
N MET A 117 9.63 -11.59 3.91
CA MET A 117 9.51 -11.46 5.36
C MET A 117 10.67 -12.15 6.11
N GLN A 118 11.09 -13.34 5.65
CA GLN A 118 12.26 -14.04 6.21
C GLN A 118 13.54 -13.23 5.99
N ALA A 119 13.76 -12.70 4.78
CA ALA A 119 14.91 -11.88 4.45
C ALA A 119 14.91 -10.55 5.25
N ALA A 120 13.75 -9.90 5.39
CA ALA A 120 13.58 -8.70 6.20
C ALA A 120 13.94 -8.97 7.67
N ASN A 121 13.39 -10.02 8.27
CA ASN A 121 13.67 -10.41 9.65
C ASN A 121 15.15 -10.79 9.90
N ALA A 122 15.86 -11.22 8.87
CA ALA A 122 17.30 -11.53 8.94
C ALA A 122 18.19 -10.30 8.67
N SER A 123 17.63 -9.21 8.14
CA SER A 123 18.41 -8.03 7.74
C SER A 123 18.97 -7.25 8.93
N GLU A 124 20.04 -6.49 8.68
CA GLU A 124 20.72 -5.69 9.69
C GLU A 124 19.81 -4.61 10.27
N GLN A 125 18.98 -3.95 9.43
CA GLN A 125 18.07 -2.89 9.85
C GLN A 125 17.02 -3.39 10.84
N PHE A 126 16.38 -4.52 10.53
CA PHE A 126 15.38 -5.13 11.40
C PHE A 126 16.00 -5.63 12.71
N ASN A 127 17.21 -6.17 12.65
CA ASN A 127 17.95 -6.60 13.85
C ASN A 127 18.33 -5.41 14.75
N LYS A 128 18.80 -4.29 14.16
CA LYS A 128 19.15 -3.07 14.93
C LYS A 128 17.93 -2.43 15.58
N SER A 129 16.81 -2.35 14.88
CA SER A 129 15.55 -1.79 15.40
C SER A 129 14.82 -2.74 16.35
N LYS A 130 15.23 -4.02 16.42
CA LYS A 130 14.55 -5.10 17.16
C LYS A 130 13.11 -5.37 16.70
N ILE A 131 12.72 -4.86 15.55
CA ILE A 131 11.39 -5.12 14.96
C ILE A 131 11.42 -6.49 14.27
N LYS A 132 10.34 -7.24 14.40
CA LYS A 132 10.13 -8.50 13.71
C LYS A 132 8.77 -8.50 13.00
N LEU A 133 8.76 -9.00 11.78
CA LEU A 133 7.53 -9.31 11.07
C LEU A 133 7.01 -10.65 11.57
N GLN A 134 5.79 -10.66 12.09
CA GLN A 134 5.16 -11.86 12.62
C GLN A 134 4.00 -12.25 11.72
N GLU A 135 4.15 -13.37 11.01
CA GLU A 135 3.06 -13.94 10.24
C GLU A 135 1.97 -14.46 11.19
N ILE A 136 0.72 -14.14 10.88
CA ILE A 136 -0.44 -14.82 11.43
C ILE A 136 -1.12 -15.60 10.31
N ASN A 137 -1.53 -16.81 10.62
CA ASN A 137 -2.18 -17.67 9.65
C ASN A 137 -3.55 -17.09 9.26
N ALA A 138 -3.71 -16.79 7.98
CA ALA A 138 -4.88 -16.15 7.43
C ALA A 138 -5.66 -17.10 6.49
N GLU A 139 -5.91 -18.32 6.92
CA GLU A 139 -6.83 -19.24 6.21
C GLU A 139 -8.30 -18.77 6.24
N PHE A 140 -8.51 -17.49 6.57
CA PHE A 140 -9.82 -16.94 6.80
C PHE A 140 -10.45 -16.42 5.51
N ASP A 141 -11.53 -17.05 5.10
CA ASP A 141 -12.37 -16.56 4.00
C ASP A 141 -13.39 -15.51 4.46
N ASN A 142 -13.45 -15.21 5.76
CA ASN A 142 -14.42 -14.29 6.36
C ASN A 142 -13.73 -13.09 7.02
N ILE A 143 -14.24 -11.88 6.81
CA ILE A 143 -13.74 -10.63 7.40
C ILE A 143 -13.81 -10.66 8.94
N GLU A 144 -14.86 -11.23 9.53
CA GLU A 144 -15.00 -11.35 10.98
C GLU A 144 -13.82 -12.13 11.58
N ASN A 145 -13.38 -13.20 10.91
CA ASN A 145 -12.23 -13.99 11.36
C ASN A 145 -10.91 -13.20 11.34
N TYR A 146 -10.77 -12.18 10.46
CA TYR A 146 -9.60 -11.30 10.47
C TYR A 146 -9.55 -10.43 11.72
N GLN A 147 -10.69 -9.89 12.16
CA GLN A 147 -10.76 -9.06 13.36
C GLN A 147 -10.40 -9.87 14.59
N ASP A 148 -10.92 -11.08 14.71
CA ASP A 148 -10.60 -12.00 15.81
C ASP A 148 -9.12 -12.39 15.78
N ALA A 149 -8.58 -12.76 14.62
CA ALA A 149 -7.17 -13.11 14.48
C ALA A 149 -6.21 -11.94 14.79
N LEU A 150 -6.59 -10.70 14.41
CA LEU A 150 -5.83 -9.51 14.77
C LEU A 150 -5.91 -9.21 16.27
N LEU A 151 -7.07 -9.41 16.88
CA LEU A 151 -7.26 -9.25 18.33
C LEU A 151 -6.44 -10.27 19.11
N ASP A 152 -6.48 -11.54 18.69
CA ASP A 152 -5.69 -12.62 19.29
C ASP A 152 -4.20 -12.34 19.15
N ALA A 153 -3.75 -11.91 17.97
CA ALA A 153 -2.36 -11.54 17.75
C ALA A 153 -1.94 -10.35 18.62
N LYS A 154 -2.81 -9.34 18.80
CA LYS A 154 -2.56 -8.21 19.72
C LYS A 154 -2.44 -8.66 21.17
N ASN A 155 -3.19 -9.67 21.58
CA ASN A 155 -3.11 -10.22 22.93
C ASN A 155 -1.89 -11.12 23.13
N GLN A 156 -1.43 -11.80 22.08
CA GLN A 156 -0.34 -12.77 22.14
C GLN A 156 1.03 -12.14 21.99
N TYR A 157 1.15 -11.05 21.19
CA TYR A 157 2.43 -10.43 20.84
C TYR A 157 2.55 -9.01 21.36
N ASN A 158 3.75 -8.62 21.77
CA ASN A 158 4.08 -7.22 21.97
C ASN A 158 4.19 -6.52 20.61
N LEU A 159 3.25 -5.63 20.28
CA LEU A 159 3.19 -4.94 19.00
C LEU A 159 4.21 -3.81 18.85
N GLU A 160 4.95 -3.45 19.90
CA GLU A 160 6.09 -2.54 19.79
C GLU A 160 7.24 -3.19 19.03
N ASP A 161 7.49 -4.47 19.29
CA ASP A 161 8.58 -5.22 18.66
C ASP A 161 8.11 -6.04 17.45
N LYS A 162 6.82 -6.38 17.38
CA LYS A 162 6.29 -7.27 16.34
C LYS A 162 5.24 -6.58 15.51
N LYS A 163 5.45 -6.58 14.21
CA LYS A 163 4.47 -6.11 13.24
C LYS A 163 3.72 -7.30 12.67
N ILE A 164 2.41 -7.28 12.80
CA ILE A 164 1.54 -8.36 12.31
C ILE A 164 1.51 -8.33 10.79
N CYS A 165 1.81 -9.48 10.18
CA CYS A 165 1.82 -9.67 8.74
C CYS A 165 0.86 -10.80 8.35
N ILE A 166 -0.07 -10.48 7.47
CA ILE A 166 -1.02 -11.42 6.87
C ILE A 166 -0.58 -11.69 5.44
N LEU A 167 -0.15 -12.91 5.15
CA LEU A 167 0.19 -13.31 3.79
C LEU A 167 -0.97 -14.06 3.17
N ARG A 168 -1.38 -13.63 1.99
CA ARG A 168 -2.55 -14.14 1.31
C ARG A 168 -2.19 -14.79 -0.02
N LYS A 169 -2.65 -16.02 -0.23
CA LYS A 169 -2.65 -16.64 -1.55
C LYS A 169 -3.99 -16.31 -2.23
N PRO A 170 -4.00 -15.44 -3.25
CA PRO A 170 -5.23 -15.04 -3.88
C PRO A 170 -5.81 -16.22 -4.71
N THR A 171 -6.97 -16.72 -4.29
CA THR A 171 -7.78 -17.61 -5.12
C THR A 171 -8.67 -16.80 -6.06
N SER A 172 -9.15 -17.41 -7.13
CA SER A 172 -10.05 -16.71 -8.08
C SER A 172 -11.32 -16.17 -7.40
N ASP A 173 -11.87 -16.90 -6.43
CA ASP A 173 -13.04 -16.45 -5.67
C ASP A 173 -12.69 -15.27 -4.75
N TRP A 174 -11.53 -15.34 -4.08
CA TRP A 174 -11.05 -14.23 -3.26
C TRP A 174 -10.83 -12.98 -4.11
N ILE A 175 -10.17 -13.10 -5.27
CA ILE A 175 -9.93 -11.96 -6.19
C ILE A 175 -11.26 -11.34 -6.63
N ARG A 176 -12.24 -12.17 -6.99
CA ARG A 176 -13.56 -11.69 -7.39
C ARG A 176 -14.22 -10.89 -6.25
N ARG A 177 -14.27 -11.45 -5.04
CA ARG A 177 -14.87 -10.78 -3.87
C ARG A 177 -14.12 -9.50 -3.48
N ALA A 178 -12.78 -9.53 -3.53
CA ALA A 178 -11.96 -8.35 -3.23
C ALA A 178 -12.25 -7.21 -4.23
N ASN A 179 -12.37 -7.53 -5.51
CA ASN A 179 -12.70 -6.55 -6.55
C ASN A 179 -14.13 -6.00 -6.40
N GLU A 180 -15.12 -6.85 -6.08
CA GLU A 180 -16.49 -6.43 -5.80
C GLU A 180 -16.53 -5.49 -4.58
N LEU A 181 -15.81 -5.83 -3.51
CA LEU A 181 -15.71 -5.00 -2.31
C LEU A 181 -15.00 -3.68 -2.57
N LEU A 182 -13.92 -3.70 -3.34
CA LEU A 182 -13.19 -2.49 -3.72
C LEU A 182 -14.07 -1.55 -4.55
N GLN A 183 -14.84 -2.09 -5.50
CA GLN A 183 -15.79 -1.31 -6.29
C GLN A 183 -16.88 -0.68 -5.40
N ALA A 184 -17.45 -1.45 -4.47
CA ALA A 184 -18.44 -0.94 -3.52
C ALA A 184 -17.85 0.16 -2.61
N ASN A 185 -16.60 0.01 -2.19
CA ASN A 185 -15.91 1.02 -1.38
C ASN A 185 -15.68 2.33 -2.14
N PHE A 186 -15.40 2.30 -3.45
CA PHE A 186 -15.39 3.52 -4.28
C PHE A 186 -16.79 4.13 -4.41
N ASP A 187 -17.83 3.31 -4.64
CA ASP A 187 -19.20 3.79 -4.75
C ASP A 187 -19.70 4.47 -3.46
N HIS A 188 -19.29 3.94 -2.30
CA HIS A 188 -19.64 4.48 -0.99
C HIS A 188 -18.62 5.46 -0.42
N LYS A 189 -17.60 5.86 -1.20
CA LYS A 189 -16.53 6.77 -0.77
C LYS A 189 -15.84 6.33 0.52
N LYS A 190 -15.59 5.02 0.65
CA LYS A 190 -14.85 4.45 1.78
C LYS A 190 -13.34 4.41 1.55
N ILE A 191 -12.91 4.51 0.30
CA ILE A 191 -11.51 4.60 -0.10
C ILE A 191 -11.28 5.95 -0.77
N TRP A 192 -10.19 6.62 -0.36
CA TRP A 192 -9.78 7.91 -0.89
C TRP A 192 -8.34 7.86 -1.36
N PHE A 193 -8.01 8.71 -2.33
CA PHE A 193 -6.65 9.00 -2.75
C PHE A 193 -6.25 10.36 -2.19
N ALA A 194 -5.11 10.40 -1.51
CA ALA A 194 -4.59 11.63 -0.91
C ALA A 194 -4.30 12.70 -1.96
N SER A 195 -4.41 13.96 -1.54
CA SER A 195 -4.05 15.11 -2.36
C SER A 195 -2.53 15.24 -2.48
N ARG A 196 -2.08 16.06 -3.43
CA ARG A 196 -0.70 16.54 -3.47
C ARG A 196 -0.56 17.78 -2.58
N PRO A 197 0.54 17.90 -1.82
CA PRO A 197 0.87 19.15 -1.16
C PRO A 197 1.18 20.22 -2.23
N LEU A 198 0.73 21.43 -2.00
CA LEU A 198 1.00 22.58 -2.90
C LEU A 198 2.41 23.15 -2.73
N ASP A 199 3.16 22.68 -1.74
CA ASP A 199 4.51 23.17 -1.45
C ASP A 199 5.56 22.45 -2.30
N ASP A 200 6.24 23.21 -3.17
CA ASP A 200 7.36 22.71 -3.99
C ASP A 200 8.53 22.17 -3.14
N ASN A 201 8.66 22.60 -1.88
CA ASN A 201 9.66 22.10 -0.94
C ASN A 201 9.41 20.62 -0.55
N TYR A 202 8.18 20.14 -0.64
CA TYR A 202 7.84 18.74 -0.36
C TYR A 202 8.63 17.80 -1.27
N HIS A 203 8.75 18.11 -2.55
CA HIS A 203 9.56 17.31 -3.48
C HIS A 203 11.05 17.34 -3.17
N MET A 204 11.56 18.42 -2.58
CA MET A 204 12.97 18.54 -2.17
C MET A 204 13.26 17.81 -0.86
N GLN A 205 12.33 17.80 0.07
CA GLN A 205 12.47 17.10 1.35
C GLN A 205 12.47 15.58 1.14
N ILE A 206 11.56 15.08 0.32
CA ILE A 206 11.54 13.67 -0.10
C ILE A 206 12.87 13.27 -0.77
N LYS A 207 13.45 14.12 -1.64
CA LYS A 207 14.72 13.84 -2.33
C LYS A 207 15.93 13.75 -1.39
N LYS A 208 15.89 14.37 -0.20
CA LYS A 208 17.01 14.38 0.74
C LYS A 208 17.03 13.17 1.69
N ASP A 209 15.85 12.69 2.08
CA ASP A 209 15.71 11.76 3.20
C ASP A 209 15.45 10.32 2.76
N ILE A 210 15.13 10.10 1.49
CA ILE A 210 14.81 8.77 0.95
C ILE A 210 15.67 8.53 -0.30
N PRO A 211 16.31 7.35 -0.46
CA PRO A 211 16.91 6.96 -1.74
C PRO A 211 15.81 6.76 -2.78
N MET A 212 15.51 7.84 -3.50
CA MET A 212 14.31 8.08 -4.27
C MET A 212 14.40 7.60 -5.73
N LYS A 213 14.86 6.40 -5.99
CA LYS A 213 14.45 5.76 -7.23
C LYS A 213 13.07 5.15 -6.98
N GLY A 214 12.02 5.77 -7.52
CA GLY A 214 10.75 5.12 -7.69
C GLY A 214 9.58 5.52 -6.79
N LEU A 215 9.60 6.65 -6.10
CA LEU A 215 8.36 7.15 -5.51
C LEU A 215 7.40 7.58 -6.63
N THR A 216 6.39 6.77 -6.83
CA THR A 216 5.28 7.12 -7.72
C THR A 216 4.28 7.91 -6.91
N PHE A 217 4.19 9.22 -7.15
CA PHE A 217 3.11 10.02 -6.56
C PHE A 217 1.78 9.58 -7.16
N MET A 218 0.76 9.51 -6.32
CA MET A 218 -0.59 9.31 -6.81
C MET A 218 -0.92 10.43 -7.79
N PRO A 219 -1.33 10.13 -9.03
CA PRO A 219 -1.75 11.15 -9.97
C PRO A 219 -2.97 11.86 -9.41
N ASN A 220 -2.98 13.20 -9.47
CA ASN A 220 -4.17 13.95 -9.13
C ASN A 220 -5.28 13.73 -10.17
N GLN A 221 -6.50 14.13 -9.84
CA GLN A 221 -7.65 13.98 -10.71
C GLN A 221 -7.43 14.54 -12.14
N LYS A 222 -6.71 15.67 -12.26
CA LYS A 222 -6.41 16.30 -13.56
C LYS A 222 -5.42 15.48 -14.38
N GLU A 223 -4.43 14.85 -13.75
CA GLU A 223 -3.47 13.99 -14.44
C GLU A 223 -4.08 12.67 -14.88
N VAL A 224 -4.96 12.09 -14.06
CA VAL A 224 -5.72 10.88 -14.44
C VAL A 224 -6.60 11.16 -15.66
N LEU A 225 -7.30 12.29 -15.66
CA LEU A 225 -8.15 12.71 -16.78
C LEU A 225 -7.33 13.17 -18.00
N GLY A 226 -6.17 13.85 -17.78
CA GLY A 226 -5.30 14.33 -18.86
C GLY A 226 -4.56 13.23 -19.61
N ARG A 227 -4.18 12.13 -18.95
CA ARG A 227 -3.55 10.98 -19.62
C ARG A 227 -4.50 10.19 -20.50
N GLY A 228 -5.79 10.20 -20.18
CA GLY A 228 -6.83 9.60 -21.03
C GLY A 228 -7.11 10.38 -22.32
N SER A 229 -6.76 11.67 -22.38
CA SER A 229 -7.01 12.53 -23.55
C SER A 229 -5.82 12.67 -24.50
N SER A 230 -4.64 12.16 -24.17
CA SER A 230 -3.43 12.31 -25.00
C SER A 230 -3.12 11.11 -25.91
N ASN A 231 -4.01 10.10 -25.96
CA ASN A 231 -3.89 8.93 -26.84
C ASN A 231 -5.09 8.80 -27.80
N ILE A 232 -5.60 9.93 -28.31
CA ILE A 232 -6.48 9.94 -29.49
C ILE A 232 -5.73 10.54 -30.65
#